data_ab7aacebe93d56133569a84ba0a89e13
#
_entry.id   ab7aacebe93d56133569a84ba0a89e13
#
_cell.length_a   1.000
_cell.length_b   1.000
_cell.length_c   1.000
_cell.angle_alpha   90.00
_cell.angle_beta   90.00
_cell.angle_gamma   90.00
#
_symmetry.space_group_name_H-M   'P 1'
#
loop_
_entity.id
_entity.type
_entity.pdbx_description
1 polymer ?
#
loop_
_entity_poly.entity_id
_entity_poly.type
_entity_poly.pdbx_seq_one_letter_code
_entity_poly.pdbx_strand_id
1 'polypeptide(L)'
;MEFLATIPGTIGGLVFMNAGAYGQEIKDIVQEVTFLDELGNLITKNISELNMQYRSSIFKEKKTIITQVMLKLNKLSNNLLPLEKIKTYKQLRKNTQPINIYTAGSTFENPKGMKAWEFQKA
;
A
#
# COMPACT_ATOMS: atom_id res chain seq x y z
N MET A 1 -4.63 4.18 9.29
CA MET A 1 -3.51 4.37 8.31
C MET A 1 -2.20 3.77 8.82
N GLU A 2 -2.18 3.29 10.04
CA GLU A 2 -1.00 2.80 10.77
C GLU A 2 -0.30 1.61 10.10
N PHE A 3 -1.06 0.79 9.36
CA PHE A 3 -0.57 -0.36 8.60
C PHE A 3 0.44 0.03 7.50
N LEU A 4 0.42 1.29 7.05
CA LEU A 4 1.36 1.82 6.06
C LEU A 4 2.68 2.31 6.67
N ALA A 5 2.74 2.53 7.98
CA ALA A 5 3.88 3.16 8.65
C ALA A 5 5.21 2.40 8.51
N THR A 6 5.16 1.12 8.11
CA THR A 6 6.34 0.29 7.90
C THR A 6 6.66 0.03 6.42
N ILE A 7 5.88 0.59 5.49
CA ILE A 7 6.08 0.45 4.05
C ILE A 7 6.85 1.68 3.56
N PRO A 8 8.06 1.53 3.05
CA PRO A 8 8.80 2.67 2.48
C PRO A 8 8.20 3.07 1.13
N GLY A 9 8.22 4.37 0.84
CA GLY A 9 7.74 4.91 -0.43
C GLY A 9 6.86 6.14 -0.28
N THR A 10 6.28 6.55 -1.40
CA THR A 10 5.35 7.69 -1.49
C THR A 10 3.90 7.23 -1.48
N ILE A 11 2.96 8.12 -1.17
CA ILE A 11 1.52 7.83 -1.25
C ILE A 11 1.11 7.46 -2.69
N GLY A 12 1.67 8.14 -3.70
CA GLY A 12 1.44 7.78 -5.10
C GLY A 12 1.89 6.35 -5.43
N GLY A 13 3.06 5.94 -4.94
CA GLY A 13 3.55 4.56 -5.08
C GLY A 13 2.69 3.53 -4.36
N LEU A 14 2.16 3.87 -3.18
CA LEU A 14 1.23 3.02 -2.44
C LEU A 14 -0.08 2.81 -3.24
N VAL A 15 -0.63 3.88 -3.84
CA VAL A 15 -1.83 3.80 -4.69
C VAL A 15 -1.54 3.01 -5.96
N PHE A 16 -0.43 3.28 -6.64
CA PHE A 16 -0.01 2.57 -7.85
C PHE A 16 -0.02 1.05 -7.67
N MET A 17 0.47 0.57 -6.54
CA MET A 17 0.60 -0.85 -6.21
C MET A 17 -0.57 -1.41 -5.40
N ASN A 18 -1.58 -0.63 -5.06
CA ASN A 18 -2.54 -0.99 -4.01
C ASN A 18 -1.82 -1.62 -2.81
N ALA A 19 -0.85 -0.89 -2.28
CA ALA A 19 0.01 -1.42 -1.22
C ALA A 19 -0.77 -1.70 0.06
N GLY A 20 -0.38 -2.74 0.76
CA GLY A 20 -1.03 -3.12 2.00
C GLY A 20 -0.16 -4.02 2.87
N ALA A 21 -0.52 -4.09 4.13
CA ALA A 21 0.08 -4.95 5.15
C ALA A 21 -0.94 -5.25 6.24
N TYR A 22 -0.74 -6.35 6.95
CA TYR A 22 -1.55 -6.72 8.12
C TYR A 22 -3.06 -6.84 7.82
N GLY A 23 -3.40 -7.34 6.61
CA GLY A 23 -4.78 -7.54 6.18
C GLY A 23 -5.52 -6.28 5.69
N GLN A 24 -4.83 -5.13 5.58
CA GLN A 24 -5.38 -3.88 5.08
C GLN A 24 -4.63 -3.44 3.81
N GLU A 25 -5.32 -2.73 2.93
CA GLU A 25 -4.77 -2.18 1.69
C GLU A 25 -5.08 -0.68 1.60
N ILE A 26 -4.29 0.07 0.81
CA ILE A 26 -4.52 1.51 0.68
C ILE A 26 -5.90 1.84 0.07
N LYS A 27 -6.46 0.96 -0.76
CA LYS A 27 -7.83 1.12 -1.30
C LYS A 27 -8.89 1.27 -0.22
N ASP A 28 -8.66 0.73 0.98
CA ASP A 28 -9.62 0.79 2.09
C ASP A 28 -9.79 2.22 2.66
N ILE A 29 -8.86 3.11 2.32
CA ILE A 29 -8.85 4.50 2.80
C ILE A 29 -8.76 5.55 1.68
N VAL A 30 -8.50 5.16 0.43
CA VAL A 30 -8.53 6.07 -0.72
C VAL A 30 -9.98 6.39 -1.08
N GLN A 31 -10.26 7.67 -1.33
CA GLN A 31 -11.55 8.13 -1.83
C GLN A 31 -11.48 8.47 -3.31
N GLU A 32 -10.49 9.27 -3.70
CA GLU A 32 -10.24 9.65 -5.09
C GLU A 32 -8.75 9.88 -5.34
N VAL A 33 -8.36 9.83 -6.60
CA VAL A 33 -6.99 10.08 -7.06
C VAL A 33 -7.01 11.01 -8.24
N THR A 34 -6.17 12.05 -8.20
CA THR A 34 -5.90 12.95 -9.33
C THR A 34 -4.55 12.60 -9.93
N PHE A 35 -4.48 12.51 -11.24
CA PHE A 35 -3.28 12.14 -11.98
C PHE A 35 -3.22 12.83 -13.34
N LEU A 36 -2.02 12.93 -13.90
CA LEU A 36 -1.79 13.31 -15.29
C LEU A 36 -1.82 12.06 -16.17
N ASP A 37 -2.56 12.13 -17.27
CA ASP A 37 -2.55 11.10 -18.32
C ASP A 37 -1.34 11.26 -19.26
N GLU A 38 -1.26 10.39 -20.28
CA GLU A 38 -0.18 10.40 -21.28
C GLU A 38 -0.15 11.69 -22.12
N LEU A 39 -1.25 12.41 -22.21
CA LEU A 39 -1.40 13.67 -22.94
C LEU A 39 -1.17 14.90 -22.06
N GLY A 40 -0.93 14.70 -20.75
CA GLY A 40 -0.74 15.77 -19.78
C GLY A 40 -2.05 16.37 -19.25
N ASN A 41 -3.20 15.71 -19.49
CA ASN A 41 -4.48 16.16 -18.92
C ASN A 41 -4.58 15.74 -17.47
N LEU A 42 -5.08 16.65 -16.63
CA LEU A 42 -5.36 16.35 -15.23
C LEU A 42 -6.73 15.67 -15.10
N ILE A 43 -6.73 14.46 -14.58
CA ILE A 43 -7.92 13.61 -14.43
C ILE A 43 -8.10 13.23 -12.97
N THR A 44 -9.32 13.30 -12.46
CA THR A 44 -9.69 12.79 -11.13
C THR A 44 -10.64 11.61 -11.27
N LYS A 45 -10.35 10.52 -10.55
CA LYS A 45 -11.17 9.30 -10.51
C LYS A 45 -11.45 8.88 -9.07
N ASN A 46 -12.68 8.40 -8.85
CA ASN A 46 -13.08 7.78 -7.60
C ASN A 46 -12.49 6.37 -7.45
N ILE A 47 -12.41 5.88 -6.21
CA ILE A 47 -11.87 4.54 -5.89
C ILE A 47 -12.52 3.43 -6.72
N SER A 48 -13.83 3.49 -7.01
CA SER A 48 -14.55 2.49 -7.80
C SER A 48 -14.08 2.40 -9.26
N GLU A 49 -13.43 3.44 -9.79
CA GLU A 49 -12.94 3.52 -11.16
C GLU A 49 -11.45 3.11 -11.27
N LEU A 50 -10.78 2.90 -10.14
CA LEU A 50 -9.33 2.64 -10.09
C LEU A 50 -8.96 1.16 -10.23
N ASN A 51 -9.95 0.26 -10.31
CA ASN A 51 -9.78 -1.19 -10.42
C ASN A 51 -8.68 -1.73 -9.47
N MET A 52 -8.80 -1.36 -8.19
CA MET A 52 -7.80 -1.70 -7.17
C MET A 52 -7.91 -3.17 -6.77
N GLN A 53 -6.95 -3.97 -7.19
CA GLN A 53 -6.83 -5.39 -6.87
C GLN A 53 -5.55 -5.66 -6.06
N TYR A 54 -5.33 -6.91 -5.65
CA TYR A 54 -4.12 -7.28 -4.94
C TYR A 54 -2.87 -6.91 -5.75
N ARG A 55 -2.07 -6.00 -5.20
CA ARG A 55 -0.84 -5.46 -5.81
C ARG A 55 -1.05 -4.91 -7.23
N SER A 56 -2.25 -4.39 -7.53
CA SER A 56 -2.59 -3.85 -8.84
C SER A 56 -3.57 -2.68 -8.76
N SER A 57 -3.51 -1.82 -9.79
CA SER A 57 -4.42 -0.71 -10.06
C SER A 57 -4.39 -0.37 -11.55
N ILE A 58 -5.31 0.49 -12.03
CA ILE A 58 -5.31 0.97 -13.43
C ILE A 58 -4.00 1.65 -13.84
N PHE A 59 -3.23 2.16 -12.88
CA PHE A 59 -1.99 2.91 -13.13
C PHE A 59 -0.85 2.01 -13.61
N LYS A 60 -0.92 0.69 -13.41
CA LYS A 60 0.08 -0.25 -13.91
C LYS A 60 0.07 -0.40 -15.44
N GLU A 61 -1.08 -0.18 -16.05
CA GLU A 61 -1.29 -0.38 -17.48
C GLU A 61 -1.17 0.92 -18.28
N LYS A 62 -1.05 2.05 -17.60
CA LYS A 62 -1.07 3.39 -18.19
C LYS A 62 0.15 4.21 -17.79
N LYS A 63 0.68 4.97 -18.73
CA LYS A 63 1.71 5.96 -18.44
C LYS A 63 1.06 7.19 -17.79
N THR A 64 1.04 7.22 -16.47
CA THR A 64 0.37 8.26 -15.69
C THR A 64 1.25 8.71 -14.54
N ILE A 65 1.03 9.94 -14.06
CA ILE A 65 1.71 10.49 -12.89
C ILE A 65 0.65 10.86 -11.86
N ILE A 66 0.62 10.15 -10.74
CA ILE A 66 -0.28 10.47 -9.62
C ILE A 66 0.20 11.75 -8.96
N THR A 67 -0.65 12.77 -8.91
CA THR A 67 -0.34 14.10 -8.39
C THR A 67 -0.98 14.37 -7.04
N GLN A 68 -2.18 13.80 -6.80
CA GLN A 68 -2.93 14.00 -5.56
C GLN A 68 -3.72 12.75 -5.21
N VAL A 69 -3.83 12.46 -3.91
CA VAL A 69 -4.64 11.37 -3.37
C VAL A 69 -5.50 11.89 -2.23
N MET A 70 -6.81 11.73 -2.33
CA MET A 70 -7.73 12.02 -1.24
C MET A 70 -7.95 10.77 -0.40
N LEU A 71 -7.68 10.88 0.89
CA LEU A 71 -7.84 9.79 1.86
C LEU A 71 -9.01 10.09 2.80
N LYS A 72 -9.82 9.08 3.06
CA LYS A 72 -10.87 9.10 4.08
C LYS A 72 -10.41 8.31 5.29
N LEU A 73 -10.23 9.01 6.41
CA LEU A 73 -9.77 8.43 7.66
C LEU A 73 -10.84 8.60 8.74
N ASN A 74 -10.97 7.62 9.62
CA ASN A 74 -11.82 7.72 10.79
C ASN A 74 -11.10 8.52 11.89
N LYS A 75 -11.80 9.48 12.47
CA LYS A 75 -11.32 10.20 13.66
C LYS A 75 -11.34 9.25 14.85
N LEU A 76 -10.23 9.16 15.55
CA LEU A 76 -10.13 8.37 16.78
C LEU A 76 -10.33 9.25 18.01
N SER A 77 -11.03 8.73 19.00
CA SER A 77 -11.21 9.40 20.30
C SER A 77 -9.95 9.40 21.15
N ASN A 78 -9.03 8.46 20.92
CA ASN A 78 -7.76 8.34 21.64
C ASN A 78 -6.57 8.39 20.66
N ASN A 79 -5.75 9.44 20.77
CA ASN A 79 -4.58 9.67 19.92
C ASN A 79 -3.40 8.70 20.19
N LEU A 80 -3.41 7.96 21.28
CA LEU A 80 -2.34 7.00 21.61
C LEU A 80 -2.49 5.68 20.85
N LEU A 81 -3.73 5.27 20.52
CA LEU A 81 -4.00 4.02 19.82
C LEU A 81 -3.22 3.85 18.49
N PRO A 82 -3.11 4.87 17.63
CA PRO A 82 -2.32 4.74 16.40
C PRO A 82 -0.84 4.49 16.66
N LEU A 83 -0.27 5.14 17.66
CA LEU A 83 1.14 5.00 18.03
C LEU A 83 1.45 3.60 18.57
N GLU A 84 0.55 3.04 19.37
CA GLU A 84 0.67 1.67 19.89
C GLU A 84 0.59 0.64 18.75
N LYS A 85 -0.34 0.81 17.81
CA LYS A 85 -0.43 -0.03 16.61
C LYS A 85 0.84 0.04 15.75
N ILE A 86 1.38 1.23 15.54
CA ILE A 86 2.65 1.41 14.80
C ILE A 86 3.80 0.67 15.50
N LYS A 87 3.91 0.75 16.83
CA LYS A 87 4.92 0.01 17.60
C LYS A 87 4.76 -1.49 17.40
N THR A 88 3.54 -2.01 17.52
CA THR A 88 3.21 -3.42 17.30
C THR A 88 3.60 -3.87 15.88
N TYR A 89 3.23 -3.12 14.84
CA TYR A 89 3.57 -3.46 13.46
C TYR A 89 5.08 -3.41 13.20
N LYS A 90 5.80 -2.44 13.77
CA LYS A 90 7.26 -2.40 13.70
C LYS A 90 7.89 -3.64 14.33
N GLN A 91 7.40 -4.08 15.49
CA GLN A 91 7.90 -5.29 16.16
C GLN A 91 7.60 -6.55 15.36
N LEU A 92 6.36 -6.70 14.83
CA LEU A 92 6.00 -7.82 13.96
C LEU A 92 6.92 -7.89 12.73
N ARG A 93 7.17 -6.74 12.11
CA ARG A 93 8.06 -6.69 10.94
C ARG A 93 9.50 -7.08 11.30
N LYS A 94 9.99 -6.61 12.44
CA LYS A 94 11.32 -6.98 12.96
C LYS A 94 11.47 -8.49 13.16
N ASN A 95 10.41 -9.15 13.59
CA ASN A 95 10.42 -10.60 13.86
C ASN A 95 10.24 -11.45 12.60
N THR A 96 9.67 -10.90 11.52
CA THR A 96 9.28 -11.67 10.33
C THR A 96 10.06 -11.33 9.07
N GLN A 97 10.82 -10.23 9.07
CA GLN A 97 11.56 -9.78 7.89
C GLN A 97 13.01 -9.44 8.28
N PRO A 98 13.98 -9.67 7.38
CA PRO A 98 15.35 -9.26 7.62
C PRO A 98 15.42 -7.73 7.67
N ILE A 99 15.81 -7.20 8.84
CA ILE A 99 16.07 -5.79 9.05
C ILE A 99 17.58 -5.60 9.06
N ASN A 100 18.09 -4.51 8.54
CA ASN A 100 19.53 -4.18 8.45
C ASN A 100 20.33 -5.08 7.48
N ILE A 101 19.66 -5.75 6.55
CA ILE A 101 20.30 -6.48 5.46
C ILE A 101 19.78 -5.89 4.15
N TYR A 102 20.66 -5.71 3.17
CA TYR A 102 20.26 -5.29 1.83
C TYR A 102 19.44 -6.42 1.19
N THR A 103 18.19 -6.12 0.84
CA THR A 103 17.28 -7.06 0.17
C THR A 103 16.58 -6.37 -0.99
N ALA A 104 16.17 -7.14 -2.00
CA ALA A 104 15.32 -6.65 -3.08
C ALA A 104 13.83 -6.50 -2.68
N GLY A 105 13.49 -6.75 -1.40
CA GLY A 105 12.11 -6.83 -0.93
C GLY A 105 11.43 -8.14 -1.33
N SER A 106 10.09 -8.14 -1.40
CA SER A 106 9.33 -9.31 -1.84
C SER A 106 9.42 -9.45 -3.36
N THR A 107 10.12 -10.45 -3.84
CA THR A 107 10.34 -10.71 -5.27
C THR A 107 9.11 -11.32 -5.93
N PHE A 108 8.33 -12.10 -5.19
CA PHE A 108 7.16 -12.81 -5.70
C PHE A 108 5.88 -12.37 -5.02
N GLU A 109 4.78 -12.40 -5.76
CA GLU A 109 3.45 -12.25 -5.19
C GLU A 109 3.08 -13.47 -4.35
N ASN A 110 2.34 -13.24 -3.26
CA ASN A 110 1.85 -14.34 -2.43
C ASN A 110 0.70 -15.05 -3.15
N PRO A 111 0.75 -16.37 -3.31
CA PRO A 111 -0.39 -17.12 -3.80
C PRO A 111 -1.53 -17.11 -2.76
N LYS A 112 -2.72 -17.45 -3.21
CA LYS A 112 -3.91 -17.44 -2.35
C LYS A 112 -3.73 -18.39 -1.15
N GLY A 113 -3.81 -17.82 0.06
CA GLY A 113 -3.76 -18.59 1.30
C GLY A 113 -2.37 -18.95 1.83
N MET A 114 -1.29 -18.56 1.12
CA MET A 114 0.09 -18.89 1.51
C MET A 114 1.02 -17.69 1.28
N LYS A 115 2.22 -17.75 1.85
CA LYS A 115 3.26 -16.76 1.57
C LYS A 115 4.31 -17.35 0.61
N ALA A 116 4.75 -16.56 -0.37
CA ALA A 116 5.69 -17.03 -1.40
C ALA A 116 7.00 -17.57 -0.81
N TRP A 117 7.49 -16.99 0.30
CA TRP A 117 8.73 -17.47 0.95
C TRP A 117 8.59 -18.84 1.62
N GLU A 118 7.37 -19.32 1.88
CA GLU A 118 7.13 -20.64 2.48
C GLU A 118 7.49 -21.77 1.51
N PHE A 119 7.44 -21.52 0.19
CA PHE A 119 7.87 -22.46 -0.84
C PHE A 119 9.38 -22.65 -0.95
N GLN A 120 10.18 -21.72 -0.42
CA GLN A 120 11.65 -21.80 -0.48
C GLN A 120 12.26 -22.68 0.62
N LYS A 121 11.43 -23.22 1.52
CA LYS A 121 11.86 -24.09 2.61
C LYS A 121 11.72 -25.59 2.29
N ALA A 122 11.36 -25.94 1.06
CA ALA A 122 11.28 -27.32 0.60
C ALA A 122 12.60 -27.78 0.01
#